data_85f1cd045751d6d6a63d2454e4cf7ab7
#
_entry.id   85f1cd045751d6d6a63d2454e4cf7ab7
#
_cell.length_a   1.000
_cell.length_b   1.000
_cell.length_c   1.000
_cell.angle_alpha   90.00
_cell.angle_beta   90.00
_cell.angle_gamma   90.00
#
_symmetry.space_group_name_H-M   'P 1'
#
loop_
_entity.id
_entity.type
_entity.pdbx_description
1 polymer ?
#
loop_
_entity_poly.entity_id
_entity_poly.type
_entity_poly.pdbx_seq_one_letter_code
_entity_poly.pdbx_strand_id
1 'polypeptide(L)'
;GVGITIQRGQVYGLIGPNGAGKTTFFNVITGLYTPDTGSFELAGKPYEPTAVHKVAQAGIARTFQNIRLFAEMTALENVMVGRHIRTHSGLLGAVFRTPGFKQEEAAIAKRAQELLDYVGVGKYADFKARTLSYGDQRRLEIARALATDPQLIALDEPAAGMNTTEKVMLRELIDRIRNDNRTIL
;
A
#
# COMPACT_ATOMS: atom_id res chain seq x y z
N GLY A 1 8.53 -13.03 22.94
CA GLY A 1 9.09 -12.14 21.92
C GLY A 1 9.04 -12.78 20.55
N VAL A 2 8.88 -11.99 19.51
CA VAL A 2 8.89 -12.45 18.11
C VAL A 2 10.07 -11.77 17.42
N GLY A 3 10.92 -12.57 16.74
CA GLY A 3 12.01 -12.05 15.92
C GLY A 3 11.82 -12.54 14.47
N ILE A 4 11.81 -11.62 13.52
CA ILE A 4 11.67 -11.93 12.08
C ILE A 4 12.73 -11.12 11.32
N THR A 5 13.41 -11.77 10.39
CA THR A 5 14.26 -11.12 9.41
C THR A 5 13.74 -11.47 8.02
N ILE A 6 13.42 -10.44 7.23
CA ILE A 6 12.90 -10.59 5.86
C ILE A 6 13.93 -10.01 4.91
N GLN A 7 14.36 -10.79 3.93
CA GLN A 7 15.31 -10.33 2.92
C GLN A 7 14.60 -9.52 1.83
N ARG A 8 15.31 -8.54 1.29
CA ARG A 8 14.78 -7.71 0.20
C ARG A 8 14.37 -8.55 -1.02
N GLY A 9 13.24 -8.20 -1.62
CA GLY A 9 12.73 -8.86 -2.83
C GLY A 9 12.12 -10.24 -2.57
N GLN A 10 11.87 -10.60 -1.32
CA GLN A 10 11.18 -11.85 -0.97
C GLN A 10 9.70 -11.64 -0.66
N VAL A 11 8.92 -12.68 -0.87
CA VAL A 11 7.57 -12.84 -0.32
C VAL A 11 7.68 -13.68 0.94
N TYR A 12 7.27 -13.14 2.05
CA TYR A 12 7.32 -13.81 3.35
C TYR A 12 5.90 -14.01 3.89
N GLY A 13 5.53 -15.27 4.12
CA GLY A 13 4.20 -15.62 4.62
C GLY A 13 4.19 -15.80 6.13
N LEU A 14 3.38 -15.01 6.83
CA LEU A 14 3.11 -15.20 8.26
C LEU A 14 1.90 -16.12 8.42
N ILE A 15 2.15 -17.36 8.84
CA ILE A 15 1.13 -18.40 8.94
C ILE A 15 0.92 -18.76 10.42
N GLY A 16 -0.32 -19.00 10.80
CA GLY A 16 -0.69 -19.42 12.15
C GLY A 16 -2.20 -19.47 12.33
N PRO A 17 -2.69 -20.15 13.39
CA PRO A 17 -4.12 -20.24 13.70
C PRO A 17 -4.73 -18.86 14.02
N ASN A 18 -6.06 -18.79 14.07
CA ASN A 18 -6.74 -17.59 14.55
C ASN A 18 -6.36 -17.34 16.01
N GLY A 19 -6.12 -16.07 16.37
CA GLY A 19 -5.65 -15.70 17.71
C GLY A 19 -4.13 -15.83 17.93
N ALA A 20 -3.35 -16.34 16.97
CA ALA A 20 -1.88 -16.44 17.10
C ALA A 20 -1.13 -15.09 17.09
N GLY A 21 -1.84 -13.97 17.08
CA GLY A 21 -1.22 -12.65 17.11
C GLY A 21 -0.75 -12.09 15.77
N LYS A 22 -1.10 -12.72 14.63
CA LYS A 22 -0.72 -12.23 13.29
C LYS A 22 -1.12 -10.77 13.08
N THR A 23 -2.37 -10.44 13.29
CA THR A 23 -2.90 -9.07 13.16
C THR A 23 -2.24 -8.12 14.14
N THR A 24 -1.97 -8.55 15.37
CA THR A 24 -1.23 -7.76 16.36
C THR A 24 0.17 -7.45 15.88
N PHE A 25 0.87 -8.43 15.33
CA PHE A 25 2.18 -8.24 14.74
C PHE A 25 2.15 -7.23 13.58
N PHE A 26 1.19 -7.37 12.64
CA PHE A 26 0.97 -6.40 11.57
C PHE A 26 0.67 -4.99 12.12
N ASN A 27 -0.16 -4.88 13.16
CA ASN A 27 -0.49 -3.60 13.78
C ASN A 27 0.73 -2.93 14.42
N VAL A 28 1.62 -3.72 15.05
CA VAL A 28 2.86 -3.20 15.64
C VAL A 28 3.82 -2.71 14.55
N ILE A 29 4.18 -3.53 13.57
CA ILE A 29 5.16 -3.14 12.55
C ILE A 29 4.68 -1.98 11.67
N THR A 30 3.39 -1.74 11.59
CA THR A 30 2.78 -0.66 10.81
C THR A 30 2.36 0.55 11.62
N GLY A 31 2.71 0.61 12.91
CA GLY A 31 2.53 1.79 13.76
C GLY A 31 1.09 2.04 14.21
N LEU A 32 0.22 1.02 14.15
CA LEU A 32 -1.13 1.07 14.73
C LEU A 32 -1.12 0.78 16.23
N TYR A 33 -0.17 -0.05 16.68
CA TYR A 33 0.06 -0.35 18.10
C TYR A 33 1.51 -0.04 18.43
N THR A 34 1.73 0.63 19.55
CA THR A 34 3.07 0.88 20.08
C THR A 34 3.55 -0.37 20.82
N PRO A 35 4.72 -0.93 20.48
CA PRO A 35 5.28 -2.05 21.21
C PRO A 35 5.83 -1.61 22.58
N ASP A 36 5.73 -2.48 23.58
CA ASP A 36 6.33 -2.21 24.91
C ASP A 36 7.85 -2.25 24.85
N THR A 37 8.39 -3.18 24.07
CA THR A 37 9.84 -3.37 23.89
C THR A 37 10.13 -3.94 22.49
N GLY A 38 11.36 -3.79 22.03
CA GLY A 38 11.82 -4.35 20.76
C GLY A 38 12.57 -3.32 19.92
N SER A 39 13.17 -3.80 18.83
CA SER A 39 13.85 -2.97 17.85
C SER A 39 13.34 -3.29 16.46
N PHE A 40 13.22 -2.27 15.61
CA PHE A 40 12.71 -2.38 14.25
C PHE A 40 13.70 -1.73 13.30
N GLU A 41 13.97 -2.43 12.20
CA GLU A 41 14.91 -1.98 11.19
C GLU A 41 14.32 -2.23 9.80
N LEU A 42 14.47 -1.26 8.90
CA LEU A 42 14.11 -1.38 7.50
C LEU A 42 15.28 -0.93 6.62
N ALA A 43 15.76 -1.82 5.78
CA ALA A 43 16.90 -1.58 4.87
C ALA A 43 18.15 -1.01 5.59
N GLY A 44 18.50 -1.58 6.74
CA GLY A 44 19.66 -1.18 7.55
C GLY A 44 19.45 0.10 8.35
N LYS A 45 18.23 0.65 8.40
CA LYS A 45 17.91 1.86 9.15
C LYS A 45 16.90 1.56 10.25
N PRO A 46 17.15 1.94 11.49
CA PRO A 46 16.19 1.78 12.55
C PRO A 46 14.95 2.66 12.26
N TYR A 47 13.78 2.16 12.60
CA TYR A 47 12.55 2.95 12.59
C TYR A 47 11.72 2.66 13.85
N GLU A 48 10.94 3.63 14.26
CA GLU A 48 10.02 3.49 15.39
C GLU A 48 8.58 3.43 14.89
N PRO A 49 7.86 2.33 15.12
CA PRO A 49 6.47 2.20 14.71
C PRO A 49 5.52 2.94 15.67
N THR A 50 5.75 4.23 15.89
CA THR A 50 4.95 5.06 16.81
C THR A 50 3.75 5.71 16.16
N ALA A 51 3.74 5.82 14.82
CA ALA A 51 2.65 6.42 14.07
C ALA A 51 2.65 5.94 12.61
N VAL A 52 1.46 5.67 12.07
CA VAL A 52 1.27 5.12 10.71
C VAL A 52 1.95 5.96 9.63
N HIS A 53 1.87 7.29 9.73
CA HIS A 53 2.49 8.18 8.74
C HIS A 53 4.02 8.12 8.77
N LYS A 54 4.64 7.97 9.94
CA LYS A 54 6.10 7.79 10.06
C LYS A 54 6.55 6.46 9.45
N VAL A 55 5.79 5.40 9.69
CA VAL A 55 6.05 4.07 9.10
C VAL A 55 5.94 4.12 7.58
N ALA A 56 4.91 4.81 7.05
CA ALA A 56 4.76 5.01 5.61
C ALA A 56 5.93 5.82 5.01
N GLN A 57 6.39 6.87 5.70
CA GLN A 57 7.58 7.64 5.30
C GLN A 57 8.86 6.79 5.33
N ALA A 58 8.99 5.88 6.31
CA ALA A 58 10.11 4.95 6.36
C ALA A 58 10.13 3.96 5.18
N GLY A 59 9.00 3.73 4.53
CA GLY A 59 8.90 2.89 3.34
C GLY A 59 8.12 1.59 3.54
N ILE A 60 7.23 1.53 4.52
CA ILE A 60 6.32 0.41 4.73
C ILE A 60 4.90 0.83 4.36
N ALA A 61 4.27 0.13 3.42
CA ALA A 61 2.86 0.27 3.12
C ALA A 61 2.08 -0.95 3.61
N ARG A 62 0.82 -0.76 3.96
CA ARG A 62 -0.07 -1.84 4.40
C ARG A 62 -1.40 -1.77 3.66
N THR A 63 -1.93 -2.94 3.29
CA THR A 63 -3.35 -3.13 3.01
C THR A 63 -4.04 -3.67 4.27
N PHE A 64 -5.35 -3.50 4.37
CA PHE A 64 -6.12 -3.98 5.51
C PHE A 64 -6.96 -5.20 5.11
N GLN A 65 -7.29 -6.05 6.08
CA GLN A 65 -8.18 -7.19 5.85
C GLN A 65 -9.52 -6.75 5.23
N ASN A 66 -10.13 -5.70 5.79
CA ASN A 66 -11.27 -5.03 5.17
C ASN A 66 -10.78 -3.90 4.26
N ILE A 67 -11.22 -3.89 3.02
CA ILE A 67 -10.86 -2.88 2.03
C ILE A 67 -11.20 -1.47 2.57
N ARG A 68 -10.20 -0.59 2.59
CA ARG A 68 -10.33 0.79 3.06
C ARG A 68 -10.06 1.76 1.92
N LEU A 69 -10.97 1.84 0.97
CA LEU A 69 -10.94 2.81 -0.11
C LEU A 69 -11.84 4.01 0.21
N PHE A 70 -11.55 5.14 -0.41
CA PHE A 70 -12.45 6.29 -0.45
C PHE A 70 -13.55 5.98 -1.47
N ALA A 71 -14.69 5.48 -1.00
CA ALA A 71 -15.74 4.87 -1.80
C ALA A 71 -16.30 5.80 -2.89
N GLU A 72 -16.43 7.09 -2.59
CA GLU A 72 -16.97 8.11 -3.51
C GLU A 72 -15.93 8.73 -4.45
N MET A 73 -14.65 8.52 -4.18
CA MET A 73 -13.56 8.91 -5.08
C MET A 73 -13.41 7.92 -6.22
N THR A 74 -12.90 8.39 -7.35
CA THR A 74 -12.52 7.53 -8.48
C THR A 74 -11.34 6.63 -8.11
N ALA A 75 -11.09 5.60 -8.92
CA ALA A 75 -9.92 4.75 -8.74
C ALA A 75 -8.63 5.57 -8.87
N LEU A 76 -8.57 6.48 -9.83
CA LEU A 76 -7.43 7.38 -10.01
C LEU A 76 -7.17 8.24 -8.77
N GLU A 77 -8.20 8.92 -8.26
CA GLU A 77 -8.10 9.77 -7.06
C GLU A 77 -7.64 8.98 -5.84
N ASN A 78 -8.13 7.75 -5.65
CA ASN A 78 -7.68 6.88 -4.56
C ASN A 78 -6.17 6.63 -4.61
N VAL A 79 -5.61 6.38 -5.79
CA VAL A 79 -4.16 6.15 -5.95
C VAL A 79 -3.38 7.45 -5.78
N MET A 80 -3.89 8.57 -6.29
CA MET A 80 -3.29 9.90 -6.11
C MET A 80 -3.13 10.26 -4.64
N VAL A 81 -4.13 9.97 -3.79
CA VAL A 81 -4.04 10.17 -2.33
C VAL A 81 -2.83 9.42 -1.74
N GLY A 82 -2.58 8.19 -2.17
CA GLY A 82 -1.38 7.44 -1.74
C GLY A 82 -0.07 8.13 -2.12
N ARG A 83 -0.03 8.80 -3.28
CA ARG A 83 1.15 9.52 -3.77
C ARG A 83 1.45 10.81 -3.00
N HIS A 84 0.44 11.48 -2.46
CA HIS A 84 0.62 12.74 -1.71
C HIS A 84 1.56 12.63 -0.51
N ILE A 85 1.80 11.45 0.05
CA ILE A 85 2.81 11.23 1.10
C ILE A 85 4.22 11.58 0.61
N ARG A 86 4.48 11.53 -0.70
CA ARG A 86 5.78 11.78 -1.34
C ARG A 86 5.88 13.15 -2.00
N THR A 87 4.88 14.01 -1.86
CA THR A 87 4.87 15.33 -2.50
C THR A 87 5.35 16.42 -1.56
N HIS A 88 5.94 17.45 -2.14
CA HIS A 88 6.55 18.57 -1.43
C HIS A 88 5.79 19.90 -1.60
N SER A 89 4.71 19.92 -2.39
CA SER A 89 3.93 21.14 -2.60
C SER A 89 3.23 21.56 -1.32
N GLY A 90 3.67 22.69 -0.77
CA GLY A 90 3.07 23.28 0.42
C GLY A 90 1.66 23.84 0.15
N LEU A 91 0.93 24.12 1.25
CA LEU A 91 -0.43 24.68 1.23
C LEU A 91 -0.55 25.93 0.32
N LEU A 92 0.48 26.77 0.27
CA LEU A 92 0.52 27.97 -0.57
C LEU A 92 0.51 27.64 -2.06
N GLY A 93 1.24 26.59 -2.50
CA GLY A 93 1.24 26.16 -3.90
C GLY A 93 -0.13 25.63 -4.35
N ALA A 94 -0.82 24.93 -3.47
CA ALA A 94 -2.17 24.42 -3.72
C ALA A 94 -3.21 25.57 -3.82
N VAL A 95 -3.14 26.57 -2.93
CA VAL A 95 -4.08 27.71 -2.91
C VAL A 95 -3.92 28.58 -4.16
N PHE A 96 -2.68 28.87 -4.57
CA PHE A 96 -2.40 29.74 -5.72
C PHE A 96 -2.34 29.03 -7.07
N ARG A 97 -2.51 27.70 -7.11
CA ARG A 97 -2.46 26.88 -8.34
C ARG A 97 -1.28 27.23 -9.24
N THR A 98 -0.10 27.35 -8.65
CA THR A 98 1.13 27.73 -9.34
C THR A 98 1.43 26.76 -10.49
N PRO A 99 2.17 27.18 -11.54
CA PRO A 99 2.57 26.27 -12.63
C PRO A 99 3.29 25.01 -12.12
N GLY A 100 4.13 25.14 -11.09
CA GLY A 100 4.80 24.00 -10.45
C GLY A 100 3.82 23.03 -9.79
N PHE A 101 2.79 23.54 -9.09
CA PHE A 101 1.74 22.71 -8.52
C PHE A 101 0.97 21.91 -9.59
N LYS A 102 0.62 22.56 -10.73
CA LYS A 102 -0.06 21.87 -11.84
C LYS A 102 0.82 20.78 -12.47
N GLN A 103 2.11 21.03 -12.61
CA GLN A 103 3.05 20.03 -13.13
C GLN A 103 3.19 18.84 -12.16
N GLU A 104 3.29 19.10 -10.86
CA GLU A 104 3.35 18.05 -9.84
C GLU A 104 2.06 17.23 -9.82
N GLU A 105 0.90 17.88 -9.86
CA GLU A 105 -0.40 17.20 -9.90
C GLU A 105 -0.55 16.33 -11.16
N ALA A 106 -0.12 16.82 -12.32
CA ALA A 106 -0.10 16.04 -13.57
C ALA A 106 0.84 14.83 -13.48
N ALA A 107 2.01 14.98 -12.86
CA ALA A 107 2.94 13.88 -12.63
C ALA A 107 2.38 12.83 -11.67
N ILE A 108 1.67 13.27 -10.61
CA ILE A 108 0.97 12.39 -9.67
C ILE A 108 -0.12 11.61 -10.40
N ALA A 109 -0.96 12.28 -11.20
CA ALA A 109 -2.03 11.63 -11.96
C ALA A 109 -1.48 10.62 -12.97
N LYS A 110 -0.42 10.98 -13.70
CA LYS A 110 0.27 10.07 -14.62
C LYS A 110 0.77 8.83 -13.89
N ARG A 111 1.47 9.02 -12.76
CA ARG A 111 1.98 7.90 -11.96
C ARG A 111 0.86 7.04 -11.39
N ALA A 112 -0.24 7.65 -10.98
CA ALA A 112 -1.42 6.93 -10.51
C ALA A 112 -2.03 6.06 -11.62
N GLN A 113 -2.14 6.58 -12.85
CA GLN A 113 -2.61 5.81 -14.00
C GLN A 113 -1.67 4.62 -14.31
N GLU A 114 -0.36 4.83 -14.32
CA GLU A 114 0.63 3.76 -14.51
C GLU A 114 0.45 2.64 -13.46
N LEU A 115 0.18 3.00 -12.20
CA LEU A 115 -0.05 2.03 -11.14
C LEU A 115 -1.38 1.30 -11.28
N LEU A 116 -2.45 1.97 -11.74
CA LEU A 116 -3.72 1.33 -12.06
C LEU A 116 -3.57 0.31 -13.20
N ASP A 117 -2.81 0.67 -14.24
CA ASP A 117 -2.50 -0.23 -15.36
C ASP A 117 -1.66 -1.42 -14.87
N TYR A 118 -0.68 -1.15 -14.03
CA TYR A 118 0.20 -2.15 -13.42
C TYR A 118 -0.58 -3.22 -12.64
N VAL A 119 -1.58 -2.82 -11.84
CA VAL A 119 -2.42 -3.77 -11.09
C VAL A 119 -3.59 -4.31 -11.92
N GLY A 120 -3.77 -3.87 -13.17
CA GLY A 120 -4.76 -4.36 -14.11
C GLY A 120 -6.17 -3.79 -13.93
N VAL A 121 -6.29 -2.59 -13.35
CA VAL A 121 -7.58 -1.87 -13.20
C VAL A 121 -7.59 -0.50 -13.90
N GLY A 122 -6.62 -0.22 -14.76
CA GLY A 122 -6.46 1.09 -15.42
C GLY A 122 -7.69 1.55 -16.22
N LYS A 123 -8.42 0.62 -16.85
CA LYS A 123 -9.67 0.92 -17.56
C LYS A 123 -10.79 1.48 -16.67
N TYR A 124 -10.65 1.36 -15.35
CA TYR A 124 -11.61 1.84 -14.37
C TYR A 124 -11.14 3.13 -13.66
N ALA A 125 -10.12 3.82 -14.20
CA ALA A 125 -9.53 5.01 -13.57
C ALA A 125 -10.57 6.04 -13.14
N ASP A 126 -11.56 6.32 -13.98
CA ASP A 126 -12.62 7.31 -13.76
C ASP A 126 -13.86 6.76 -13.03
N PHE A 127 -13.86 5.48 -12.69
CA PHE A 127 -14.98 4.85 -11.98
C PHE A 127 -14.85 5.05 -10.48
N LYS A 128 -15.97 5.29 -9.78
CA LYS A 128 -15.98 5.35 -8.31
C LYS A 128 -15.56 4.01 -7.72
N ALA A 129 -14.70 4.05 -6.72
CA ALA A 129 -14.15 2.85 -6.11
C ALA A 129 -15.22 1.85 -5.64
N ARG A 130 -16.36 2.36 -5.12
CA ARG A 130 -17.48 1.50 -4.68
C ARG A 130 -18.17 0.71 -5.80
N THR A 131 -18.01 1.11 -7.06
CA THR A 131 -18.65 0.45 -8.20
C THR A 131 -17.83 -0.69 -8.78
N LEU A 132 -16.58 -0.84 -8.35
CA LEU A 132 -15.68 -1.89 -8.78
C LEU A 132 -16.05 -3.25 -8.13
N SER A 133 -15.71 -4.35 -8.80
CA SER A 133 -15.79 -5.68 -8.18
C SER A 133 -14.89 -5.78 -6.94
N TYR A 134 -15.17 -6.74 -6.06
CA TYR A 134 -14.35 -6.92 -4.85
C TYR A 134 -12.88 -7.17 -5.18
N GLY A 135 -12.58 -7.99 -6.17
CA GLY A 135 -11.20 -8.25 -6.63
C GLY A 135 -10.53 -7.00 -7.22
N ASP A 136 -11.28 -6.16 -7.95
CA ASP A 136 -10.77 -4.90 -8.49
C ASP A 136 -10.51 -3.88 -7.37
N GLN A 137 -11.39 -3.79 -6.38
CA GLN A 137 -11.18 -2.95 -5.21
C GLN A 137 -9.92 -3.36 -4.44
N ARG A 138 -9.68 -4.66 -4.28
CA ARG A 138 -8.45 -5.15 -3.64
C ARG A 138 -7.20 -4.78 -4.43
N ARG A 139 -7.23 -4.91 -5.77
CA ARG A 139 -6.13 -4.48 -6.63
C ARG A 139 -5.91 -2.96 -6.58
N LEU A 140 -7.00 -2.18 -6.51
CA LEU A 140 -6.93 -0.73 -6.32
C LEU A 140 -6.29 -0.36 -4.97
N GLU A 141 -6.60 -1.07 -3.90
CA GLU A 141 -5.98 -0.88 -2.59
C GLU A 141 -4.45 -1.13 -2.65
N ILE A 142 -4.03 -2.18 -3.37
CA ILE A 142 -2.61 -2.46 -3.61
C ILE A 142 -1.97 -1.34 -4.45
N ALA A 143 -2.63 -0.83 -5.49
CA ALA A 143 -2.13 0.30 -6.29
C ALA A 143 -1.91 1.55 -5.42
N ARG A 144 -2.85 1.87 -4.53
CA ARG A 144 -2.71 2.97 -3.58
C ARG A 144 -1.55 2.77 -2.61
N ALA A 145 -1.34 1.55 -2.13
CA ALA A 145 -0.18 1.22 -1.30
C ALA A 145 1.13 1.38 -2.08
N LEU A 146 1.19 0.91 -3.33
CA LEU A 146 2.36 1.05 -4.22
C LEU A 146 2.67 2.53 -4.54
N ALA A 147 1.67 3.41 -4.55
CA ALA A 147 1.86 4.83 -4.81
C ALA A 147 2.75 5.54 -3.78
N THR A 148 2.89 4.97 -2.58
CA THR A 148 3.83 5.47 -1.56
C THR A 148 5.28 5.06 -1.83
N ASP A 149 5.59 4.38 -2.95
CA ASP A 149 6.90 3.80 -3.28
C ASP A 149 7.51 3.00 -2.10
N PRO A 150 6.81 1.99 -1.56
CA PRO A 150 7.26 1.28 -0.37
C PRO A 150 8.40 0.31 -0.70
N GLN A 151 9.27 0.07 0.29
CA GLN A 151 10.26 -1.01 0.27
C GLN A 151 9.66 -2.34 0.74
N LEU A 152 8.70 -2.26 1.68
CA LEU A 152 7.95 -3.39 2.20
C LEU A 152 6.45 -3.13 2.08
N ILE A 153 5.73 -4.10 1.51
CA ILE A 153 4.26 -4.08 1.46
C ILE A 153 3.75 -5.20 2.36
N ALA A 154 3.00 -4.81 3.37
CA ALA A 154 2.34 -5.73 4.29
C ALA A 154 0.89 -5.98 3.80
N LEU A 155 0.60 -7.21 3.38
CA LEU A 155 -0.71 -7.64 2.87
C LEU A 155 -1.41 -8.49 3.93
N ASP A 156 -2.46 -7.95 4.54
CA ASP A 156 -3.23 -8.66 5.58
C ASP A 156 -4.38 -9.45 4.93
N GLU A 157 -4.22 -10.77 4.86
CA GLU A 157 -5.17 -11.71 4.23
C GLU A 157 -5.67 -11.25 2.84
N PRO A 158 -4.78 -10.97 1.88
CA PRO A 158 -5.15 -10.29 0.64
C PRO A 158 -6.11 -11.08 -0.25
N ALA A 159 -6.17 -12.39 -0.10
CA ALA A 159 -7.02 -13.30 -0.89
C ALA A 159 -8.37 -13.64 -0.22
N ALA A 160 -8.64 -13.08 0.98
CA ALA A 160 -9.90 -13.34 1.69
C ALA A 160 -11.10 -12.84 0.86
N GLY A 161 -12.14 -13.66 0.75
CA GLY A 161 -13.37 -13.31 0.00
C GLY A 161 -13.26 -13.34 -1.54
N MET A 162 -12.09 -13.63 -2.10
CA MET A 162 -11.88 -13.72 -3.54
C MET A 162 -12.30 -15.09 -4.12
N ASN A 163 -12.85 -15.07 -5.33
CA ASN A 163 -13.06 -16.28 -6.13
C ASN A 163 -11.73 -16.82 -6.70
N THR A 164 -11.78 -18.00 -7.34
CA THR A 164 -10.57 -18.67 -7.84
C THR A 164 -9.82 -17.85 -8.90
N THR A 165 -10.52 -17.22 -9.82
CA THR A 165 -9.92 -16.38 -10.87
C THR A 165 -9.23 -15.16 -10.28
N GLU A 166 -9.89 -14.47 -9.34
CA GLU A 166 -9.32 -13.33 -8.65
C GLU A 166 -8.07 -13.68 -7.84
N LYS A 167 -8.05 -14.87 -7.21
CA LYS A 167 -6.87 -15.38 -6.49
C LYS A 167 -5.67 -15.60 -7.44
N VAL A 168 -5.91 -16.15 -8.63
CA VAL A 168 -4.86 -16.31 -9.64
C VAL A 168 -4.30 -14.95 -10.06
N MET A 169 -5.16 -13.99 -10.38
CA MET A 169 -4.75 -12.63 -10.75
C MET A 169 -3.97 -11.93 -9.62
N LEU A 170 -4.40 -12.11 -8.38
CA LEU A 170 -3.68 -11.56 -7.22
C LEU A 170 -2.30 -12.19 -7.07
N ARG A 171 -2.18 -13.50 -7.23
CA ARG A 171 -0.89 -14.21 -7.18
C ARG A 171 0.08 -13.68 -8.25
N GLU A 172 -0.40 -13.54 -9.49
CA GLU A 172 0.40 -12.99 -10.58
C GLU A 172 0.87 -11.55 -10.28
N LEU A 173 -0.01 -10.74 -9.67
CA LEU A 173 0.34 -9.40 -9.23
C LEU A 173 1.42 -9.40 -8.13
N ILE A 174 1.29 -10.28 -7.12
CA ILE A 174 2.29 -10.46 -6.06
C ILE A 174 3.65 -10.87 -6.65
N ASP A 175 3.65 -11.83 -7.58
CA ASP A 175 4.88 -12.27 -8.25
C ASP A 175 5.52 -11.13 -9.07
N ARG A 176 4.72 -10.29 -9.74
CA ARG A 176 5.20 -9.11 -10.45
C ARG A 176 5.84 -8.10 -9.49
N ILE A 177 5.17 -7.78 -8.38
CA ILE A 177 5.68 -6.85 -7.35
C ILE A 177 7.01 -7.35 -6.78
N ARG A 178 7.12 -8.65 -6.52
CA ARG A 178 8.36 -9.30 -6.08
C ARG A 178 9.48 -9.15 -7.13
N ASN A 179 9.16 -9.40 -8.40
CA ASN A 179 10.13 -9.32 -9.50
C ASN A 179 10.65 -7.89 -9.71
N ASP A 180 9.88 -6.88 -9.31
CA ASP A 180 10.31 -5.48 -9.25
C ASP A 180 11.16 -5.18 -7.99
N ASN A 181 11.70 -6.22 -7.33
CA ASN A 181 12.58 -6.15 -6.16
C ASN A 181 11.92 -5.47 -4.94
N ARG A 182 10.61 -5.57 -4.81
CA ARG A 182 9.86 -5.13 -3.62
C ARG A 182 9.61 -6.31 -2.69
N THR A 183 9.69 -6.04 -1.39
CA THR A 183 9.49 -7.05 -0.35
C THR A 183 8.01 -7.11 0.03
N ILE A 184 7.48 -8.31 0.23
CA ILE A 184 6.06 -8.53 0.58
C ILE A 184 5.99 -9.40 1.83
N LEU A 185 5.16 -9.00 2.78
CA LEU A 185 4.82 -9.74 3.99
C LEU A 185 3.31 -9.99 4.03
#